data_ec36fe75d7948ca1175bb60e32ebb4c0
#
_entry.id   ec36fe75d7948ca1175bb60e32ebb4c0
#
_cell.length_a   1.000
_cell.length_b   1.000
_cell.length_c   1.000
_cell.angle_alpha   90.00
_cell.angle_beta   90.00
_cell.angle_gamma   90.00
#
_symmetry.space_group_name_H-M   'P 1'
#
loop_
_entity.id
_entity.type
_entity.pdbx_description
1 polymer ?
#
loop_
_entity_poly.entity_id
_entity_poly.type
_entity_poly.pdbx_seq_one_letter_code
_entity_poly.pdbx_strand_id
1 'polypeptide(L)'
;MHIQWDTRITTLRQIIVTIICLKVVDIFFIILPYKEEWTMNFENFLKPRRKKQEKDQNRIDDIKSKPIPKHICIIMDGNGRWAEKRGLPRSAGHRQGVEAIRDIIKITSELGIKYLTLYAFSTENWKRPKKEVETIMDLLVEYLNRELDNLHKNNVKIMTIGDISLLPRKVYEEIEKAVNKTRYNTGVQVNIAINYGARSEIVMAVKEIARKVASKELNLEEIDEKLISDHLYTGGIPDPDLLIRTGGDWRISNFLLYQIAYTELW
;
A
#
# COMPACT_ATOMS: atom_id res chain seq x y z
N MET A 1 13.38 -18.54 28.55
CA MET A 1 11.96 -18.50 28.25
C MET A 1 11.82 -18.68 26.73
N HIS A 2 11.55 -19.91 26.26
CA HIS A 2 11.39 -20.20 24.85
C HIS A 2 10.01 -19.68 24.41
N ILE A 3 9.96 -18.63 23.60
CA ILE A 3 8.72 -18.20 22.93
C ILE A 3 8.45 -19.24 21.86
N GLN A 4 7.46 -20.07 22.09
CA GLN A 4 6.97 -21.05 21.12
C GLN A 4 6.11 -20.28 20.10
N TRP A 5 6.70 -19.97 18.94
CA TRP A 5 6.01 -19.32 17.84
C TRP A 5 4.85 -20.21 17.36
N ASP A 6 3.64 -19.67 17.36
CA ASP A 6 2.48 -20.39 16.82
C ASP A 6 2.63 -20.54 15.29
N THR A 7 3.05 -21.75 14.88
CA THR A 7 3.25 -22.10 13.46
C THR A 7 2.01 -21.86 12.59
N ARG A 8 0.80 -21.79 13.20
CA ARG A 8 -0.47 -21.50 12.52
C ARG A 8 -0.55 -20.04 12.07
N ILE A 9 -0.02 -19.11 12.86
CA ILE A 9 0.00 -17.67 12.52
C ILE A 9 0.97 -17.42 11.36
N THR A 10 2.14 -18.07 11.37
CA THR A 10 3.14 -17.96 10.29
C THR A 10 2.59 -18.46 8.96
N THR A 11 1.85 -19.57 8.95
CA THR A 11 1.25 -20.14 7.73
C THR A 11 0.17 -19.24 7.14
N LEU A 12 -0.64 -18.59 8.00
CA LEU A 12 -1.72 -17.70 7.55
C LEU A 12 -1.18 -16.43 6.88
N ARG A 13 -0.17 -15.82 7.51
CA ARG A 13 0.50 -14.65 6.95
C ARG A 13 1.15 -14.97 5.62
N GLN A 14 1.77 -16.14 5.48
CA GLN A 14 2.26 -16.66 4.20
C GLN A 14 1.16 -16.75 3.14
N ILE A 15 -0.06 -17.19 3.49
CA ILE A 15 -1.18 -17.31 2.56
C ILE A 15 -1.70 -15.92 2.13
N ILE A 16 -1.88 -14.98 3.08
CA ILE A 16 -2.30 -13.59 2.77
C ILE A 16 -1.29 -12.93 1.85
N VAL A 17 -0.01 -13.02 2.19
CA VAL A 17 1.09 -12.50 1.37
C VAL A 17 1.12 -13.18 0.01
N THR A 18 0.95 -14.51 -0.04
CA THR A 18 0.91 -15.25 -1.30
C THR A 18 -0.24 -14.80 -2.18
N ILE A 19 -1.44 -14.52 -1.64
CA ILE A 19 -2.57 -14.01 -2.43
C ILE A 19 -2.31 -12.57 -2.90
N ILE A 20 -1.82 -11.69 -2.03
CA ILE A 20 -1.47 -10.32 -2.40
C ILE A 20 -0.31 -10.35 -3.42
N CYS A 21 0.73 -11.15 -3.18
CA CYS A 21 1.85 -11.30 -4.11
C CYS A 21 1.45 -12.02 -5.40
N LEU A 22 0.60 -13.05 -5.38
CA LEU A 22 0.13 -13.73 -6.59
C LEU A 22 -0.74 -12.81 -7.44
N LYS A 23 -1.57 -11.94 -6.84
CA LYS A 23 -2.32 -10.93 -7.63
C LYS A 23 -1.39 -9.87 -8.19
N VAL A 24 -0.38 -9.45 -7.44
CA VAL A 24 0.69 -8.59 -7.96
C VAL A 24 1.51 -9.34 -9.02
N VAL A 25 1.82 -10.64 -8.83
CA VAL A 25 2.62 -11.48 -9.72
C VAL A 25 1.80 -12.02 -10.91
N ASP A 26 0.51 -12.34 -10.76
CA ASP A 26 -0.36 -12.79 -11.88
C ASP A 26 -0.53 -11.68 -12.92
N ILE A 27 -0.57 -10.41 -12.51
CA ILE A 27 -0.45 -9.28 -13.43
C ILE A 27 0.93 -9.28 -14.11
N PHE A 28 1.96 -9.80 -13.44
CA PHE A 28 3.30 -9.98 -14.01
C PHE A 28 3.41 -11.12 -15.04
N PHE A 29 2.57 -12.18 -14.97
CA PHE A 29 2.64 -13.34 -15.85
C PHE A 29 1.73 -13.30 -17.08
N ILE A 30 0.72 -12.41 -17.11
CA ILE A 30 -0.26 -12.34 -18.22
C ILE A 30 0.35 -11.79 -19.53
N ILE A 31 1.58 -11.26 -19.51
CA ILE A 31 2.24 -10.73 -20.71
C ILE A 31 3.55 -11.48 -20.99
N LEU A 32 3.44 -12.75 -21.36
CA LEU A 32 4.49 -13.43 -22.10
C LEU A 32 3.98 -13.67 -23.54
N PRO A 33 4.61 -13.08 -24.55
CA PRO A 33 4.43 -13.57 -25.90
C PRO A 33 5.35 -14.79 -26.07
N TYR A 34 4.83 -15.99 -25.85
CA TYR A 34 5.46 -17.16 -26.41
C TYR A 34 4.93 -17.31 -27.85
N LYS A 35 5.83 -17.16 -28.81
CA LYS A 35 5.59 -17.48 -30.21
C LYS A 35 5.49 -19.00 -30.34
N GLU A 36 4.28 -19.54 -30.38
CA GLU A 36 3.99 -20.80 -31.04
C GLU A 36 2.52 -20.79 -31.48
N GLU A 37 2.29 -21.32 -32.66
CA GLU A 37 1.01 -21.35 -33.40
C GLU A 37 -0.11 -21.99 -32.57
N TRP A 38 -1.17 -21.21 -32.31
CA TRP A 38 -2.36 -21.70 -31.59
C TRP A 38 -3.59 -21.67 -32.50
N THR A 39 -3.96 -22.85 -33.01
CA THR A 39 -5.35 -23.12 -33.36
C THR A 39 -6.09 -23.41 -32.05
N MET A 40 -6.71 -22.42 -31.44
CA MET A 40 -7.43 -22.61 -30.18
C MET A 40 -8.92 -22.77 -30.39
N ASN A 41 -9.44 -23.88 -29.88
CA ASN A 41 -10.86 -24.18 -29.75
C ASN A 41 -11.46 -23.32 -28.63
N PHE A 42 -12.41 -22.44 -28.94
CA PHE A 42 -12.97 -21.41 -28.09
C PHE A 42 -13.63 -21.94 -26.79
N GLU A 43 -14.10 -23.19 -26.78
CA GLU A 43 -14.70 -23.84 -25.61
C GLU A 43 -13.71 -24.12 -24.47
N ASN A 44 -12.43 -24.28 -24.76
CA ASN A 44 -11.40 -24.53 -23.74
C ASN A 44 -10.88 -23.23 -23.07
N PHE A 45 -11.19 -22.07 -23.62
CA PHE A 45 -10.75 -20.76 -23.09
C PHE A 45 -11.53 -20.32 -21.82
N LEU A 46 -12.78 -20.77 -21.66
CA LEU A 46 -13.64 -20.39 -20.54
C LEU A 46 -13.48 -21.29 -19.30
N LYS A 47 -13.09 -22.55 -19.46
CA LYS A 47 -12.93 -23.52 -18.36
C LYS A 47 -11.82 -23.18 -17.35
N PRO A 48 -10.64 -22.66 -17.74
CA PRO A 48 -9.58 -22.32 -16.78
C PRO A 48 -9.94 -21.17 -15.83
N ARG A 49 -10.74 -20.18 -16.27
CA ARG A 49 -11.13 -19.01 -15.46
C ARG A 49 -12.05 -19.37 -14.30
N ARG A 50 -13.03 -20.25 -14.50
CA ARG A 50 -13.94 -20.72 -13.42
C ARG A 50 -13.18 -21.48 -12.33
N LYS A 51 -12.35 -22.44 -12.69
CA LYS A 51 -11.53 -23.20 -11.72
C LYS A 51 -10.56 -22.31 -10.94
N LYS A 52 -10.02 -21.24 -11.58
CA LYS A 52 -9.14 -20.27 -10.91
C LYS A 52 -9.94 -19.42 -9.91
N GLN A 53 -11.14 -18.95 -10.27
CA GLN A 53 -12.01 -18.17 -9.38
C GLN A 53 -12.47 -18.98 -8.16
N GLU A 54 -12.90 -20.23 -8.35
CA GLU A 54 -13.27 -21.14 -7.24
C GLU A 54 -12.08 -21.39 -6.29
N LYS A 55 -10.89 -21.60 -6.85
CA LYS A 55 -9.67 -21.79 -6.04
C LYS A 55 -9.29 -20.54 -5.25
N ASP A 56 -9.42 -19.36 -5.85
CA ASP A 56 -9.14 -18.08 -5.20
C ASP A 56 -10.20 -17.82 -4.11
N GLN A 57 -11.48 -18.13 -4.34
CA GLN A 57 -12.53 -17.98 -3.35
C GLN A 57 -12.31 -18.91 -2.15
N ASN A 58 -12.02 -20.18 -2.37
CA ASN A 58 -11.73 -21.13 -1.29
C ASN A 58 -10.53 -20.69 -0.42
N ARG A 59 -9.52 -20.04 -1.02
CA ARG A 59 -8.39 -19.47 -0.29
C ARG A 59 -8.80 -18.28 0.56
N ILE A 60 -9.64 -17.39 0.03
CA ILE A 60 -10.17 -16.24 0.77
C ILE A 60 -10.98 -16.72 1.98
N ASP A 61 -11.82 -17.75 1.80
CA ASP A 61 -12.64 -18.31 2.87
C ASP A 61 -11.79 -19.01 3.96
N ASP A 62 -10.74 -19.73 3.56
CA ASP A 62 -9.76 -20.31 4.49
C ASP A 62 -9.03 -19.22 5.30
N ILE A 63 -8.66 -18.11 4.67
CA ILE A 63 -8.03 -16.97 5.37
C ILE A 63 -9.02 -16.36 6.36
N LYS A 64 -10.26 -16.13 5.96
CA LYS A 64 -11.29 -15.51 6.82
C LYS A 64 -11.64 -16.34 8.05
N SER A 65 -11.39 -17.63 8.02
CA SER A 65 -11.57 -18.51 9.19
C SER A 65 -10.51 -18.34 10.27
N LYS A 66 -9.49 -17.51 10.05
CA LYS A 66 -8.30 -17.33 10.90
C LYS A 66 -8.17 -15.85 11.32
N PRO A 67 -7.34 -15.52 12.34
CA PRO A 67 -7.08 -14.13 12.71
C PRO A 67 -6.52 -13.33 11.54
N ILE A 68 -7.19 -12.25 11.16
CA ILE A 68 -6.82 -11.39 10.03
C ILE A 68 -6.09 -10.16 10.55
N PRO A 69 -4.98 -9.71 9.92
CA PRO A 69 -4.35 -8.45 10.25
C PRO A 69 -5.33 -7.30 10.10
N LYS A 70 -5.28 -6.33 11.01
CA LYS A 70 -6.10 -5.12 10.96
C LYS A 70 -5.51 -4.10 9.99
N HIS A 71 -4.18 -4.02 9.91
CA HIS A 71 -3.45 -3.07 9.13
C HIS A 71 -2.31 -3.74 8.36
N ILE A 72 -2.31 -3.59 7.04
CA ILE A 72 -1.23 -4.05 6.15
C ILE A 72 -0.56 -2.85 5.49
N CYS A 73 0.76 -2.87 5.44
CA CYS A 73 1.56 -1.89 4.72
C CYS A 73 2.27 -2.53 3.53
N ILE A 74 2.40 -1.79 2.43
CA ILE A 74 3.08 -2.29 1.23
C ILE A 74 4.08 -1.27 0.71
N ILE A 75 5.35 -1.68 0.60
CA ILE A 75 6.37 -0.96 -0.15
C ILE A 75 6.33 -1.49 -1.59
N MET A 76 5.81 -0.66 -2.49
CA MET A 76 5.63 -1.00 -3.92
C MET A 76 6.96 -0.89 -4.68
N ASP A 77 7.85 -1.86 -4.47
CA ASP A 77 9.18 -1.91 -5.09
C ASP A 77 9.26 -2.96 -6.20
N GLY A 78 10.24 -2.80 -7.09
CA GLY A 78 10.54 -3.76 -8.16
C GLY A 78 9.95 -3.39 -9.52
N ASN A 79 9.03 -2.45 -9.62
CA ASN A 79 8.34 -2.08 -10.87
C ASN A 79 9.31 -1.64 -11.98
N GLY A 80 10.32 -0.81 -11.65
CA GLY A 80 11.33 -0.40 -12.62
C GLY A 80 12.20 -1.57 -13.12
N ARG A 81 12.67 -2.41 -12.20
CA ARG A 81 13.45 -3.63 -12.53
C ARG A 81 12.64 -4.62 -13.37
N TRP A 82 11.33 -4.73 -13.10
CA TRP A 82 10.42 -5.55 -13.90
C TRP A 82 10.36 -5.08 -15.36
N ALA A 83 10.25 -3.77 -15.58
CA ALA A 83 10.24 -3.19 -16.92
C ALA A 83 11.59 -3.40 -17.64
N GLU A 84 12.70 -3.11 -16.97
CA GLU A 84 14.07 -3.28 -17.51
C GLU A 84 14.34 -4.72 -17.95
N LYS A 85 13.93 -5.72 -17.16
CA LYS A 85 14.05 -7.15 -17.53
C LYS A 85 13.25 -7.53 -18.79
N ARG A 86 12.32 -6.68 -19.23
CA ARG A 86 11.48 -6.87 -20.44
C ARG A 86 11.85 -5.92 -21.57
N GLY A 87 12.93 -5.18 -21.45
CA GLY A 87 13.33 -4.16 -22.44
C GLY A 87 12.35 -2.98 -22.50
N LEU A 88 11.53 -2.77 -21.46
CA LEU A 88 10.56 -1.70 -21.39
C LEU A 88 11.11 -0.52 -20.57
N PRO A 89 10.65 0.71 -20.84
CA PRO A 89 11.01 1.86 -20.03
C PRO A 89 10.43 1.72 -18.61
N ARG A 90 11.11 2.29 -17.59
CA ARG A 90 10.68 2.24 -16.19
C ARG A 90 9.26 2.75 -15.96
N SER A 91 8.82 3.71 -16.77
CA SER A 91 7.44 4.24 -16.76
C SER A 91 6.37 3.17 -17.03
N ALA A 92 6.65 2.18 -17.88
CA ALA A 92 5.76 1.05 -18.11
C ALA A 92 5.64 0.16 -16.85
N GLY A 93 6.73 0.00 -16.10
CA GLY A 93 6.69 -0.68 -14.81
C GLY A 93 5.87 0.06 -13.76
N HIS A 94 6.02 1.38 -13.66
CA HIS A 94 5.19 2.19 -12.75
C HIS A 94 3.70 2.10 -13.08
N ARG A 95 3.34 2.17 -14.36
CA ARG A 95 1.95 2.00 -14.83
C ARG A 95 1.39 0.63 -14.43
N GLN A 96 2.17 -0.43 -14.62
CA GLN A 96 1.76 -1.79 -14.24
C GLN A 96 1.57 -1.91 -12.72
N GLY A 97 2.44 -1.29 -11.91
CA GLY A 97 2.28 -1.24 -10.47
C GLY A 97 0.99 -0.55 -10.02
N VAL A 98 0.60 0.51 -10.71
CA VAL A 98 -0.66 1.24 -10.45
C VAL A 98 -1.89 0.36 -10.75
N GLU A 99 -1.88 -0.44 -11.82
CA GLU A 99 -2.98 -1.38 -12.10
C GLU A 99 -3.15 -2.44 -10.99
N ALA A 100 -2.04 -2.89 -10.38
CA ALA A 100 -2.09 -3.85 -9.28
C ALA A 100 -2.79 -3.30 -8.02
N ILE A 101 -2.78 -1.99 -7.81
CA ILE A 101 -3.38 -1.35 -6.62
C ILE A 101 -4.88 -1.64 -6.53
N ARG A 102 -5.59 -1.64 -7.65
CA ARG A 102 -7.03 -1.96 -7.68
C ARG A 102 -7.33 -3.33 -7.09
N ASP A 103 -6.60 -4.35 -7.52
CA ASP A 103 -6.79 -5.73 -7.05
C ASP A 103 -6.38 -5.87 -5.59
N ILE A 104 -5.32 -5.19 -5.16
CA ILE A 104 -4.88 -5.15 -3.77
C ILE A 104 -5.97 -4.56 -2.87
N ILE A 105 -6.53 -3.40 -3.22
CA ILE A 105 -7.61 -2.75 -2.45
C ILE A 105 -8.83 -3.66 -2.39
N LYS A 106 -9.21 -4.27 -3.52
CA LYS A 106 -10.35 -5.20 -3.58
C LYS A 106 -10.17 -6.38 -2.63
N ILE A 107 -9.03 -7.07 -2.69
CA ILE A 107 -8.73 -8.21 -1.82
C ILE A 107 -8.66 -7.78 -0.34
N THR A 108 -8.02 -6.66 -0.05
CA THR A 108 -7.95 -6.10 1.30
C THR A 108 -9.35 -5.88 1.88
N SER A 109 -10.26 -5.32 1.08
CA SER A 109 -11.66 -5.13 1.45
C SER A 109 -12.40 -6.45 1.61
N GLU A 110 -12.24 -7.40 0.69
CA GLU A 110 -12.86 -8.73 0.75
C GLU A 110 -12.42 -9.53 1.98
N LEU A 111 -11.16 -9.42 2.37
CA LEU A 111 -10.62 -10.04 3.58
C LEU A 111 -11.10 -9.38 4.88
N GLY A 112 -11.73 -8.19 4.81
CA GLY A 112 -12.18 -7.45 5.99
C GLY A 112 -11.08 -6.70 6.73
N ILE A 113 -9.90 -6.52 6.10
CA ILE A 113 -8.79 -5.71 6.61
C ILE A 113 -9.24 -4.25 6.66
N LYS A 114 -8.93 -3.57 7.76
CA LYS A 114 -9.44 -2.22 8.01
C LYS A 114 -8.56 -1.12 7.42
N TYR A 115 -7.24 -1.33 7.43
CA TYR A 115 -6.26 -0.32 7.01
C TYR A 115 -5.28 -0.91 6.02
N LEU A 116 -5.04 -0.18 4.94
CA LEU A 116 -4.02 -0.50 3.93
C LEU A 116 -3.17 0.74 3.71
N THR A 117 -1.87 0.68 4.01
CA THR A 117 -0.95 1.79 3.75
C THR A 117 -0.02 1.45 2.60
N LEU A 118 -0.04 2.29 1.56
CA LEU A 118 0.72 2.11 0.32
C LEU A 118 1.84 3.15 0.25
N TYR A 119 3.10 2.71 0.14
CA TYR A 119 4.24 3.61 -0.05
C TYR A 119 4.34 4.04 -1.51
N ALA A 120 3.68 5.14 -1.87
CA ALA A 120 3.58 5.60 -3.25
C ALA A 120 4.79 6.44 -3.67
N PHE A 121 5.24 7.38 -2.81
CA PHE A 121 6.36 8.28 -3.13
C PHE A 121 7.08 8.74 -1.86
N SER A 122 8.37 8.42 -1.76
CA SER A 122 9.20 8.83 -0.63
C SER A 122 9.85 10.21 -0.85
N THR A 123 10.25 10.86 0.25
CA THR A 123 11.05 12.11 0.18
C THR A 123 12.35 11.92 -0.60
N GLU A 124 12.96 10.73 -0.58
CA GLU A 124 14.16 10.42 -1.34
C GLU A 124 13.91 10.31 -2.85
N ASN A 125 12.67 10.05 -3.28
CA ASN A 125 12.32 9.91 -4.70
C ASN A 125 12.42 11.23 -5.47
N TRP A 126 12.43 12.38 -4.81
CA TRP A 126 12.71 13.66 -5.47
C TRP A 126 14.09 13.73 -6.12
N LYS A 127 15.04 12.87 -5.68
CA LYS A 127 16.39 12.76 -6.27
C LYS A 127 16.43 11.98 -7.60
N ARG A 128 15.30 11.37 -8.00
CA ARG A 128 15.19 10.67 -9.29
C ARG A 128 15.20 11.67 -10.45
N PRO A 129 15.50 11.20 -11.69
CA PRO A 129 15.37 12.05 -12.86
C PRO A 129 13.99 12.74 -12.93
N LYS A 130 13.96 14.03 -13.21
CA LYS A 130 12.75 14.86 -13.21
C LYS A 130 11.61 14.23 -14.01
N LYS A 131 11.90 13.67 -15.19
CA LYS A 131 10.91 12.99 -16.04
C LYS A 131 10.29 11.75 -15.38
N GLU A 132 11.05 11.01 -14.56
CA GLU A 132 10.52 9.87 -13.80
C GLU A 132 9.57 10.35 -12.70
N VAL A 133 9.94 11.40 -11.97
CA VAL A 133 9.11 12.02 -10.94
C VAL A 133 7.80 12.52 -11.54
N GLU A 134 7.86 13.28 -12.63
CA GLU A 134 6.67 13.76 -13.36
C GLU A 134 5.76 12.60 -13.77
N THR A 135 6.33 11.53 -14.32
CA THR A 135 5.56 10.34 -14.70
C THR A 135 4.84 9.71 -13.51
N ILE A 136 5.49 9.59 -12.35
CA ILE A 136 4.87 9.02 -11.16
C ILE A 136 3.70 9.91 -10.68
N MET A 137 3.88 11.22 -10.67
CA MET A 137 2.84 12.17 -10.29
C MET A 137 1.64 12.14 -11.25
N ASP A 138 1.89 12.08 -12.56
CA ASP A 138 0.83 11.96 -13.56
C ASP A 138 0.07 10.64 -13.45
N LEU A 139 0.75 9.53 -13.18
CA LEU A 139 0.11 8.24 -12.95
C LEU A 139 -0.79 8.24 -11.71
N LEU A 140 -0.39 8.92 -10.63
CA LEU A 140 -1.23 9.06 -9.45
C LEU A 140 -2.50 9.84 -9.77
N VAL A 141 -2.39 10.97 -10.48
CA VAL A 141 -3.53 11.77 -10.92
C VAL A 141 -4.44 10.96 -11.83
N GLU A 142 -3.89 10.26 -12.83
CA GLU A 142 -4.64 9.40 -13.75
C GLU A 142 -5.41 8.31 -12.97
N TYR A 143 -4.77 7.66 -12.01
CA TYR A 143 -5.39 6.62 -11.18
C TYR A 143 -6.55 7.18 -10.35
N LEU A 144 -6.32 8.28 -9.63
CA LEU A 144 -7.36 8.89 -8.82
C LEU A 144 -8.56 9.29 -9.67
N ASN A 145 -8.35 9.96 -10.81
CA ASN A 145 -9.43 10.36 -11.69
C ASN A 145 -10.23 9.17 -12.24
N ARG A 146 -9.55 8.08 -12.57
CA ARG A 146 -10.19 6.87 -13.12
C ARG A 146 -10.94 6.07 -12.09
N GLU A 147 -10.38 5.92 -10.88
CA GLU A 147 -10.87 4.97 -9.89
C GLU A 147 -11.73 5.62 -8.78
N LEU A 148 -11.70 6.93 -8.61
CA LEU A 148 -12.32 7.61 -7.47
C LEU A 148 -13.80 7.27 -7.29
N ASP A 149 -14.59 7.26 -8.38
CA ASP A 149 -16.00 6.92 -8.33
C ASP A 149 -16.23 5.47 -7.92
N ASN A 150 -15.40 4.56 -8.42
CA ASN A 150 -15.46 3.15 -8.09
C ASN A 150 -15.04 2.89 -6.63
N LEU A 151 -13.97 3.54 -6.17
CA LEU A 151 -13.52 3.46 -4.77
C LEU A 151 -14.62 3.97 -3.82
N HIS A 152 -15.23 5.11 -4.13
CA HIS A 152 -16.32 5.67 -3.33
C HIS A 152 -17.54 4.74 -3.31
N LYS A 153 -17.97 4.19 -4.46
CA LYS A 153 -19.08 3.21 -4.54
C LYS A 153 -18.82 1.95 -3.72
N ASN A 154 -17.55 1.52 -3.63
CA ASN A 154 -17.14 0.36 -2.84
C ASN A 154 -16.82 0.73 -1.38
N ASN A 155 -17.25 1.90 -0.91
CA ASN A 155 -17.09 2.35 0.47
C ASN A 155 -15.62 2.43 0.95
N VAL A 156 -14.65 2.62 0.02
CA VAL A 156 -13.24 2.79 0.34
C VAL A 156 -13.00 4.22 0.82
N LYS A 157 -12.33 4.38 1.96
CA LYS A 157 -11.90 5.68 2.48
C LYS A 157 -10.46 5.96 2.06
N ILE A 158 -10.18 7.12 1.48
CA ILE A 158 -8.84 7.55 1.08
C ILE A 158 -8.31 8.56 2.11
N MET A 159 -7.10 8.33 2.56
CA MET A 159 -6.33 9.24 3.39
C MET A 159 -4.91 9.37 2.84
N THR A 160 -4.21 10.42 3.21
CA THR A 160 -2.78 10.58 2.88
C THR A 160 -1.95 10.68 4.14
N ILE A 161 -0.73 10.19 4.08
CA ILE A 161 0.33 10.41 5.08
C ILE A 161 1.56 10.99 4.37
N GLY A 162 2.17 11.99 4.99
CA GLY A 162 3.27 12.77 4.42
C GLY A 162 2.88 14.23 4.16
N ASP A 163 3.87 15.03 3.76
CA ASP A 163 3.66 16.46 3.51
C ASP A 163 3.22 16.69 2.05
N ILE A 164 1.89 16.70 1.84
CA ILE A 164 1.30 16.91 0.52
C ILE A 164 1.37 18.38 0.06
N SER A 165 1.67 19.33 0.95
CA SER A 165 1.74 20.75 0.60
C SER A 165 2.87 21.10 -0.38
N LEU A 166 3.88 20.24 -0.45
CA LEU A 166 5.03 20.38 -1.35
C LEU A 166 4.83 19.71 -2.71
N LEU A 167 3.69 19.07 -2.95
CA LEU A 167 3.38 18.44 -4.22
C LEU A 167 3.00 19.47 -5.30
N PRO A 168 3.18 19.16 -6.58
CA PRO A 168 2.65 19.98 -7.65
C PRO A 168 1.14 20.25 -7.46
N ARG A 169 0.69 21.47 -7.70
CA ARG A 169 -0.67 21.92 -7.42
C ARG A 169 -1.75 20.98 -7.95
N LYS A 170 -1.59 20.51 -9.21
CA LYS A 170 -2.50 19.55 -9.84
C LYS A 170 -2.64 18.26 -9.03
N VAL A 171 -1.53 17.74 -8.50
CA VAL A 171 -1.51 16.50 -7.70
C VAL A 171 -2.19 16.72 -6.36
N TYR A 172 -1.88 17.83 -5.70
CA TYR A 172 -2.50 18.23 -4.44
C TYR A 172 -4.03 18.33 -4.58
N GLU A 173 -4.52 19.06 -5.61
CA GLU A 173 -5.96 19.24 -5.84
C GLU A 173 -6.71 17.92 -6.07
N GLU A 174 -6.14 16.97 -6.83
CA GLU A 174 -6.77 15.66 -7.04
C GLU A 174 -6.75 14.77 -5.81
N ILE A 175 -5.70 14.85 -5.00
CA ILE A 175 -5.63 14.16 -3.70
C ILE A 175 -6.72 14.71 -2.77
N GLU A 176 -6.80 16.01 -2.59
CA GLU A 176 -7.79 16.68 -1.75
C GLU A 176 -9.23 16.31 -2.18
N LYS A 177 -9.49 16.32 -3.48
CA LYS A 177 -10.77 15.89 -4.05
C LYS A 177 -11.08 14.44 -3.68
N ALA A 178 -10.10 13.53 -3.77
CA ALA A 178 -10.29 12.12 -3.44
C ALA A 178 -10.55 11.91 -1.93
N VAL A 179 -9.77 12.55 -1.06
CA VAL A 179 -9.95 12.53 0.39
C VAL A 179 -11.32 13.07 0.78
N ASN A 180 -11.70 14.25 0.25
CA ASN A 180 -12.98 14.89 0.56
C ASN A 180 -14.18 14.06 0.09
N LYS A 181 -14.11 13.46 -1.11
CA LYS A 181 -15.20 12.64 -1.65
C LYS A 181 -15.41 11.36 -0.83
N THR A 182 -14.36 10.79 -0.28
CA THR A 182 -14.42 9.50 0.42
C THR A 182 -14.42 9.63 1.95
N ARG A 183 -14.39 10.85 2.50
CA ARG A 183 -14.19 11.12 3.95
C ARG A 183 -15.18 10.41 4.87
N TYR A 184 -16.40 10.17 4.42
CA TYR A 184 -17.46 9.53 5.19
C TYR A 184 -17.59 8.03 4.93
N ASN A 185 -16.76 7.47 4.05
CA ASN A 185 -16.74 6.04 3.81
C ASN A 185 -16.22 5.29 5.06
N THR A 186 -16.78 4.11 5.31
CA THR A 186 -16.55 3.31 6.52
C THR A 186 -15.94 1.94 6.24
N GLY A 187 -15.65 1.63 4.98
CA GLY A 187 -15.00 0.38 4.57
C GLY A 187 -13.49 0.40 4.83
N VAL A 188 -12.71 -0.24 3.96
CA VAL A 188 -11.25 -0.21 4.08
C VAL A 188 -10.72 1.22 3.92
N GLN A 189 -9.88 1.64 4.85
CA GLN A 189 -9.15 2.89 4.75
C GLN A 189 -7.82 2.66 4.06
N VAL A 190 -7.62 3.33 2.92
CA VAL A 190 -6.38 3.31 2.13
C VAL A 190 -5.59 4.58 2.43
N ASN A 191 -4.44 4.43 3.08
CA ASN A 191 -3.52 5.52 3.36
C ASN A 191 -2.45 5.55 2.27
N ILE A 192 -2.37 6.65 1.54
CA ILE A 192 -1.37 6.86 0.49
C ILE A 192 -0.19 7.62 1.10
N ALA A 193 0.94 6.93 1.31
CA ALA A 193 2.18 7.57 1.77
C ALA A 193 2.85 8.24 0.56
N ILE A 194 2.72 9.57 0.50
CA ILE A 194 3.23 10.39 -0.59
C ILE A 194 4.01 11.57 -0.05
N ASN A 195 5.16 11.87 -0.67
CA ASN A 195 6.15 12.81 -0.11
C ASN A 195 6.41 12.52 1.36
N TYR A 196 6.51 11.23 1.67
CA TYR A 196 6.62 10.70 3.01
C TYR A 196 8.04 10.21 3.31
N GLY A 197 8.48 10.42 4.54
CA GLY A 197 9.68 9.82 5.11
C GLY A 197 9.57 9.81 6.63
N ALA A 198 9.75 8.65 7.26
CA ALA A 198 9.53 8.47 8.70
C ALA A 198 10.44 9.36 9.56
N ARG A 199 11.68 9.60 9.12
CA ARG A 199 12.58 10.53 9.86
C ARG A 199 12.04 11.95 9.87
N SER A 200 11.50 12.44 8.75
CA SER A 200 10.88 13.78 8.68
C SER A 200 9.56 13.83 9.46
N GLU A 201 8.78 12.78 9.45
CA GLU A 201 7.56 12.65 10.26
C GLU A 201 7.87 12.76 11.76
N ILE A 202 8.86 12.01 12.25
CA ILE A 202 9.29 12.07 13.66
C ILE A 202 9.75 13.48 14.03
N VAL A 203 10.55 14.14 13.18
CA VAL A 203 10.98 15.51 13.40
C VAL A 203 9.79 16.48 13.44
N MET A 204 8.79 16.29 12.60
CA MET A 204 7.55 17.09 12.61
C MET A 204 6.80 16.89 13.93
N ALA A 205 6.57 15.65 14.35
CA ALA A 205 5.90 15.33 15.61
C ALA A 205 6.64 15.95 16.82
N VAL A 206 7.97 15.79 16.89
CA VAL A 206 8.79 16.40 17.96
C VAL A 206 8.67 17.93 17.98
N LYS A 207 8.68 18.58 16.81
CA LYS A 207 8.52 20.04 16.74
C LYS A 207 7.14 20.50 17.22
N GLU A 208 6.08 19.74 16.90
CA GLU A 208 4.72 20.05 17.33
C GLU A 208 4.56 19.88 18.84
N ILE A 209 5.05 18.78 19.40
CA ILE A 209 5.07 18.54 20.85
C ILE A 209 5.85 19.63 21.58
N ALA A 210 7.05 19.96 21.08
CA ALA A 210 7.87 21.02 21.68
C ALA A 210 7.18 22.40 21.68
N ARG A 211 6.43 22.74 20.62
CA ARG A 211 5.62 23.97 20.60
C ARG A 211 4.53 23.96 21.66
N LYS A 212 3.80 22.85 21.82
CA LYS A 212 2.75 22.68 22.83
C LYS A 212 3.33 22.78 24.25
N VAL A 213 4.51 22.24 24.50
CA VAL A 213 5.19 22.40 25.78
C VAL A 213 5.61 23.87 26.00
N ALA A 214 6.19 24.52 24.99
CA ALA A 214 6.59 25.92 25.08
C ALA A 214 5.41 26.89 25.30
N SER A 215 4.23 26.57 24.71
CA SER A 215 2.98 27.33 24.92
C SER A 215 2.23 26.94 26.20
N LYS A 216 2.75 26.00 26.99
CA LYS A 216 2.11 25.45 28.21
C LYS A 216 0.76 24.76 27.97
N GLU A 217 0.51 24.31 26.76
CA GLU A 217 -0.64 23.45 26.40
C GLU A 217 -0.40 21.99 26.78
N LEU A 218 0.86 21.61 27.04
CA LEU A 218 1.29 20.25 27.37
C LEU A 218 2.40 20.33 28.43
N ASN A 219 2.35 19.48 29.47
CA ASN A 219 3.44 19.33 30.42
C ASN A 219 4.48 18.35 29.93
N LEU A 220 5.72 18.50 30.34
CA LEU A 220 6.82 17.63 29.93
C LEU A 220 6.58 16.16 30.36
N GLU A 221 5.97 15.97 31.51
CA GLU A 221 5.65 14.67 32.10
C GLU A 221 4.53 13.91 31.37
N GLU A 222 3.78 14.60 30.52
CA GLU A 222 2.72 13.98 29.68
C GLU A 222 3.26 13.40 28.38
N ILE A 223 4.57 13.58 28.09
CA ILE A 223 5.20 13.05 26.90
C ILE A 223 5.50 11.56 27.11
N ASP A 224 4.69 10.71 26.48
CA ASP A 224 4.82 9.26 26.45
C ASP A 224 4.81 8.72 25.01
N GLU A 225 4.94 7.41 24.85
CA GLU A 225 4.93 6.74 23.54
C GLU A 225 3.61 6.97 22.79
N LYS A 226 2.50 7.00 23.53
CA LYS A 226 1.18 7.23 22.96
C LYS A 226 1.05 8.65 22.41
N LEU A 227 1.50 9.65 23.17
CA LEU A 227 1.48 11.03 22.70
C LEU A 227 2.30 11.21 21.44
N ILE A 228 3.48 10.59 21.35
CA ILE A 228 4.28 10.61 20.11
C ILE A 228 3.50 9.98 18.96
N SER A 229 2.91 8.80 19.18
CA SER A 229 2.11 8.11 18.17
C SER A 229 0.94 8.96 17.66
N ASP A 230 0.25 9.67 18.57
CA ASP A 230 -0.89 10.53 18.24
C ASP A 230 -0.48 11.77 17.41
N HIS A 231 0.81 12.17 17.45
CA HIS A 231 1.35 13.28 16.67
C HIS A 231 2.01 12.86 15.36
N LEU A 232 2.07 11.55 15.06
CA LEU A 232 2.50 11.07 13.73
C LEU A 232 1.36 11.21 12.71
N TYR A 233 1.67 11.17 11.42
CA TYR A 233 0.66 11.21 10.35
C TYR A 233 -0.35 10.05 10.46
N THR A 234 0.01 8.98 11.15
CA THR A 234 -0.83 7.80 11.41
C THR A 234 -1.62 7.90 12.71
N GLY A 235 -1.67 9.06 13.35
CA GLY A 235 -2.44 9.27 14.58
C GLY A 235 -3.87 8.76 14.46
N GLY A 236 -4.29 7.91 15.42
CA GLY A 236 -5.61 7.25 15.39
C GLY A 236 -5.73 6.02 14.48
N ILE A 237 -4.67 5.65 13.76
CA ILE A 237 -4.58 4.41 12.99
C ILE A 237 -3.74 3.40 13.80
N PRO A 238 -4.16 2.12 13.93
CA PRO A 238 -3.34 1.14 14.63
C PRO A 238 -2.03 0.88 13.87
N ASP A 239 -1.00 0.50 14.60
CA ASP A 239 0.27 0.07 14.01
C ASP A 239 0.06 -1.09 13.05
N PRO A 240 0.91 -1.22 12.00
CA PRO A 240 0.80 -2.31 11.03
C PRO A 240 1.08 -3.67 11.66
N ASP A 241 0.25 -4.66 11.34
CA ASP A 241 0.50 -6.06 11.69
C ASP A 241 1.48 -6.71 10.69
N LEU A 242 1.45 -6.27 9.43
CA LEU A 242 2.24 -6.85 8.34
C LEU A 242 2.74 -5.78 7.39
N LEU A 243 4.04 -5.81 7.08
CA LEU A 243 4.68 -5.02 6.04
C LEU A 243 5.17 -5.93 4.92
N ILE A 244 4.69 -5.68 3.70
CA ILE A 244 5.07 -6.42 2.49
C ILE A 244 5.96 -5.54 1.62
N ARG A 245 7.12 -6.08 1.18
CA ARG A 245 7.96 -5.45 0.17
C ARG A 245 8.17 -6.37 -1.03
N THR A 246 7.62 -5.99 -2.18
CA THR A 246 7.56 -6.84 -3.39
C THR A 246 8.86 -6.92 -4.18
N GLY A 247 9.83 -6.07 -3.88
CA GLY A 247 11.06 -5.92 -4.69
C GLY A 247 12.20 -6.90 -4.39
N GLY A 248 12.07 -7.76 -3.36
CA GLY A 248 13.13 -8.68 -2.92
C GLY A 248 14.25 -8.01 -2.11
N ASP A 249 14.13 -6.74 -1.78
CA ASP A 249 15.07 -6.02 -0.91
C ASP A 249 14.63 -6.09 0.55
N TRP A 250 15.58 -6.33 1.46
CA TRP A 250 15.36 -6.45 2.92
C TRP A 250 15.62 -5.13 3.67
N ARG A 251 15.06 -4.04 3.20
CA ARG A 251 15.16 -2.71 3.84
C ARG A 251 13.80 -2.02 3.85
N ILE A 252 13.55 -1.20 4.85
CA ILE A 252 12.29 -0.47 5.01
C ILE A 252 12.28 0.90 4.33
N SER A 253 13.44 1.38 3.87
CA SER A 253 13.60 2.60 3.06
C SER A 253 12.91 3.83 3.68
N ASN A 254 13.13 4.08 4.97
CA ASN A 254 12.56 5.23 5.70
C ASN A 254 11.03 5.23 5.74
N PHE A 255 10.40 4.04 5.76
CA PHE A 255 8.96 3.87 5.82
C PHE A 255 8.52 3.47 7.23
N LEU A 256 7.60 4.23 7.83
CA LEU A 256 6.90 3.96 9.11
C LEU A 256 7.80 3.47 10.27
N LEU A 257 8.99 4.10 10.47
CA LEU A 257 10.00 3.65 11.43
C LEU A 257 9.46 3.44 12.85
N TYR A 258 8.61 4.33 13.34
CA TYR A 258 8.04 4.25 14.67
C TYR A 258 6.97 3.16 14.75
N GLN A 259 6.08 3.13 13.76
CA GLN A 259 4.89 2.28 13.75
C GLN A 259 5.19 0.80 13.50
N ILE A 260 6.33 0.47 12.84
CA ILE A 260 6.67 -0.93 12.49
C ILE A 260 7.50 -1.66 13.53
N ALA A 261 7.62 -1.13 14.75
CA ALA A 261 8.45 -1.71 15.81
C ALA A 261 8.13 -3.19 16.11
N TYR A 262 6.86 -3.59 15.98
CA TYR A 262 6.37 -4.94 16.20
C TYR A 262 5.72 -5.57 14.97
N THR A 263 5.94 -4.97 13.79
CA THR A 263 5.36 -5.41 12.53
C THR A 263 6.12 -6.60 11.95
N GLU A 264 5.40 -7.58 11.42
CA GLU A 264 6.05 -8.65 10.67
C GLU A 264 6.41 -8.21 9.26
N LEU A 265 7.62 -8.59 8.84
CA LEU A 265 8.16 -8.21 7.53
C LEU A 265 8.13 -9.39 6.57
N TRP A 266 7.62 -9.12 5.36
CA TRP A 266 7.62 -10.08 4.25
C TRP A 266 8.28 -9.49 3.00
#